data_88f6d7f0acd6b46cbe17e8abec190a7d
#
_entry.id   88f6d7f0acd6b46cbe17e8abec190a7d
#
_cell.length_a   1.000
_cell.length_b   1.000
_cell.length_c   1.000
_cell.angle_alpha   90.00
_cell.angle_beta   90.00
_cell.angle_gamma   90.00
#
_symmetry.space_group_name_H-M   'P 1'
#
loop_
_entity.id
_entity.type
_entity.pdbx_description
1 polymer ?
#
loop_
_entity_poly.entity_id
_entity_poly.type
_entity_poly.pdbx_seq_one_letter_code
_entity_poly.pdbx_strand_id
1 'polypeptide(L)'
;MKYYLKLTFLLTFLLNFYYVLPSNSADIKKIIDDFTDNPERRWQFYTDQVMGGVSEGRASVRSGPEGQYVRLEGLVSTANNGGFIQIRTKITDGVKDAEGILLKVRGNGENYYIHLNTNDTIFLPQQYRYYYQAIFPTSKDWTEVKLPFSTEFKRSNAKISKSFDGAQVRTIG
;
A
#
# COMPACT_ATOMS: atom_id res chain seq x y z
N MET A 1 -21.56 29.85 -17.99
CA MET A 1 -21.17 31.22 -17.61
C MET A 1 -21.38 31.55 -16.15
N LYS A 2 -22.45 31.11 -15.48
CA LYS A 2 -22.69 31.34 -14.06
C LYS A 2 -21.66 30.66 -13.13
N TYR A 3 -21.05 29.57 -13.55
CA TYR A 3 -20.07 28.83 -12.74
C TYR A 3 -18.70 29.52 -12.71
N TYR A 4 -18.29 30.19 -13.74
CA TYR A 4 -17.01 30.91 -13.76
C TYR A 4 -17.03 32.15 -12.86
N LEU A 5 -18.15 32.83 -12.78
CA LEU A 5 -18.30 34.02 -11.91
C LEU A 5 -18.29 33.61 -10.44
N LYS A 6 -18.95 32.48 -10.09
CA LYS A 6 -18.90 31.90 -8.74
C LYS A 6 -17.50 31.34 -8.40
N LEU A 7 -16.80 30.80 -9.38
CA LEU A 7 -15.45 30.28 -9.20
C LEU A 7 -14.45 31.41 -8.97
N THR A 8 -14.58 32.54 -9.67
CA THR A 8 -13.72 33.71 -9.48
C THR A 8 -13.92 34.33 -8.10
N PHE A 9 -15.15 34.39 -7.62
CA PHE A 9 -15.44 34.89 -6.28
C PHE A 9 -14.98 33.90 -5.19
N LEU A 10 -15.13 32.61 -5.46
CA LEU A 10 -14.62 31.55 -4.58
C LEU A 10 -13.10 31.53 -4.56
N LEU A 11 -12.44 31.80 -5.69
CA LEU A 11 -10.99 31.87 -5.81
C LEU A 11 -10.41 33.05 -5.02
N THR A 12 -11.06 34.21 -5.03
CA THR A 12 -10.63 35.36 -4.20
C THR A 12 -10.84 35.11 -2.71
N PHE A 13 -11.90 34.41 -2.34
CA PHE A 13 -12.12 34.02 -0.96
C PHE A 13 -11.14 32.89 -0.52
N LEU A 14 -10.88 31.94 -1.39
CA LEU A 14 -9.89 30.88 -1.15
C LEU A 14 -8.47 31.45 -1.07
N LEU A 15 -8.14 32.46 -1.86
CA LEU A 15 -6.85 33.15 -1.76
C LEU A 15 -6.67 33.84 -0.39
N ASN A 16 -7.70 34.49 0.11
CA ASN A 16 -7.67 35.09 1.45
C ASN A 16 -7.63 34.03 2.56
N PHE A 17 -8.30 32.91 2.35
CA PHE A 17 -8.24 31.76 3.26
C PHE A 17 -6.89 31.03 3.19
N TYR A 18 -6.29 31.01 2.03
CA TYR A 18 -4.95 30.44 1.82
C TYR A 18 -3.87 31.22 2.58
N TYR A 19 -4.03 32.52 2.77
CA TYR A 19 -3.12 33.32 3.59
C TYR A 19 -3.37 33.16 5.11
N VAL A 20 -4.54 32.67 5.50
CA VAL A 20 -4.91 32.53 6.91
C VAL A 20 -4.62 31.12 7.46
N LEU A 21 -4.54 30.13 6.57
CA LEU A 21 -4.06 28.78 6.95
C LEU A 21 -2.57 28.71 6.62
N PRO A 22 -1.69 28.63 7.62
CA PRO A 22 -0.34 28.18 7.37
C PRO A 22 -0.43 26.68 7.00
N SER A 23 -0.64 26.38 5.74
CA SER A 23 -0.45 25.03 5.21
C SER A 23 1.05 24.76 5.10
N ASN A 24 1.73 24.75 6.22
CA ASN A 24 3.10 24.26 6.36
C ASN A 24 3.11 22.85 6.91
N SER A 25 2.21 22.01 6.47
CA SER A 25 2.50 20.58 6.41
C SER A 25 2.81 20.26 4.96
N ALA A 26 4.05 20.50 4.53
CA ALA A 26 4.61 19.66 3.48
C ALA A 26 4.28 18.23 3.89
N ASP A 27 3.56 17.49 3.04
CA ASP A 27 3.29 16.05 3.26
C ASP A 27 4.65 15.41 3.53
N ILE A 28 4.97 15.14 4.80
CA ILE A 28 6.26 14.54 5.17
C ILE A 28 6.17 13.09 4.70
N LYS A 29 6.74 12.83 3.53
CA LYS A 29 6.84 11.49 2.97
C LYS A 29 8.01 10.78 3.65
N LYS A 30 7.73 9.84 4.55
CA LYS A 30 8.73 8.91 5.07
C LYS A 30 8.83 7.74 4.09
N ILE A 31 10.00 7.55 3.49
CA ILE A 31 10.26 6.42 2.58
C ILE A 31 10.32 5.13 3.40
N ILE A 32 9.48 4.15 3.06
CA ILE A 32 9.52 2.81 3.62
C ILE A 32 10.64 2.02 2.92
N ASP A 33 10.66 2.03 1.60
CA ASP A 33 11.70 1.40 0.79
C ASP A 33 11.72 2.02 -0.62
N ASP A 34 12.89 2.35 -1.12
CA ASP A 34 13.15 2.81 -2.48
C ASP A 34 13.82 1.73 -3.34
N PHE A 35 13.93 0.53 -2.79
CA PHE A 35 14.56 -0.64 -3.39
C PHE A 35 16.04 -0.49 -3.74
N THR A 36 16.73 0.45 -3.11
CA THR A 36 18.19 0.54 -3.11
C THR A 36 18.79 -0.42 -2.07
N ASP A 37 20.10 -0.55 -1.99
CA ASP A 37 20.85 -1.27 -0.95
C ASP A 37 20.37 -2.69 -0.65
N ASN A 38 20.45 -3.56 -1.67
CA ASN A 38 20.15 -4.99 -1.56
C ASN A 38 18.72 -5.29 -1.08
N PRO A 39 17.68 -4.85 -1.80
CA PRO A 39 16.28 -5.05 -1.40
C PRO A 39 15.90 -6.54 -1.29
N GLU A 40 16.59 -7.45 -1.98
CA GLU A 40 16.39 -8.89 -1.91
C GLU A 40 16.67 -9.47 -0.50
N ARG A 41 17.41 -8.77 0.34
CA ARG A 41 17.61 -9.15 1.76
C ARG A 41 16.46 -8.72 2.66
N ARG A 42 15.72 -7.71 2.24
CA ARG A 42 14.58 -7.16 3.00
C ARG A 42 13.25 -7.72 2.52
N TRP A 43 13.07 -7.85 1.19
CA TRP A 43 11.86 -8.32 0.58
C TRP A 43 11.93 -9.80 0.27
N GLN A 44 10.95 -10.54 0.74
CA GLN A 44 10.80 -11.97 0.50
C GLN A 44 9.65 -12.22 -0.46
N PHE A 45 9.88 -13.09 -1.43
CA PHE A 45 8.86 -13.53 -2.37
C PHE A 45 8.14 -14.77 -1.85
N TYR A 46 6.83 -14.79 -1.99
CA TYR A 46 5.96 -15.89 -1.61
C TYR A 46 4.94 -16.18 -2.70
N THR A 47 4.58 -17.46 -2.83
CA THR A 47 3.42 -17.89 -3.60
C THR A 47 2.49 -18.69 -2.68
N ASP A 48 1.30 -19.00 -3.15
CA ASP A 48 0.35 -19.88 -2.48
C ASP A 48 0.84 -21.33 -2.32
N GLN A 49 1.96 -21.70 -2.93
CA GLN A 49 2.63 -22.99 -2.71
C GLN A 49 2.96 -23.26 -1.24
N VAL A 50 3.16 -22.22 -0.43
CA VAL A 50 3.33 -22.33 1.03
C VAL A 50 2.13 -22.97 1.75
N MET A 51 0.98 -23.04 1.08
CA MET A 51 -0.26 -23.62 1.59
C MET A 51 -0.89 -24.64 0.62
N GLY A 52 -0.09 -25.16 -0.32
CA GLY A 52 -0.52 -26.20 -1.28
C GLY A 52 -1.12 -25.70 -2.57
N GLY A 53 -1.12 -24.39 -2.82
CA GLY A 53 -1.47 -23.80 -4.12
C GLY A 53 -0.45 -24.10 -5.21
N VAL A 54 -0.74 -23.68 -6.42
CA VAL A 54 0.06 -23.98 -7.63
C VAL A 54 0.44 -22.72 -8.43
N SER A 55 0.29 -21.54 -7.84
CA SER A 55 0.75 -20.31 -8.46
C SER A 55 2.27 -20.28 -8.58
N GLU A 56 2.75 -19.75 -9.70
CA GLU A 56 4.18 -19.65 -10.00
C GLU A 56 4.56 -18.21 -10.30
N GLY A 57 5.76 -17.82 -9.93
CA GLY A 57 6.22 -16.48 -10.22
C GLY A 57 7.61 -16.19 -9.69
N ARG A 58 7.99 -14.93 -9.82
CA ARG A 58 9.26 -14.41 -9.28
C ARG A 58 9.16 -12.92 -8.98
N ALA A 59 10.02 -12.49 -8.09
CA ALA A 59 10.33 -11.07 -7.88
C ALA A 59 11.77 -10.81 -8.35
N SER A 60 12.00 -9.66 -8.97
CA SER A 60 13.35 -9.27 -9.41
C SER A 60 13.54 -7.77 -9.28
N VAL A 61 14.70 -7.38 -8.77
CA VAL A 61 15.10 -5.95 -8.71
C VAL A 61 15.45 -5.48 -10.12
N ARG A 62 15.00 -4.30 -10.46
CA ARG A 62 15.24 -3.65 -11.75
C ARG A 62 15.60 -2.18 -11.54
N SER A 63 16.31 -1.62 -12.51
CA SER A 63 16.60 -0.19 -12.56
C SER A 63 15.95 0.43 -13.79
N GLY A 64 15.49 1.66 -13.65
CA GLY A 64 14.90 2.42 -14.74
C GLY A 64 15.04 3.94 -14.51
N PRO A 65 14.48 4.77 -15.39
CA PRO A 65 14.55 6.23 -15.24
C PRO A 65 13.97 6.77 -13.93
N GLU A 66 13.03 6.02 -13.34
CA GLU A 66 12.34 6.36 -12.09
C GLU A 66 13.05 5.86 -10.83
N GLY A 67 14.24 5.27 -10.96
CA GLY A 67 14.99 4.64 -9.89
C GLY A 67 14.93 3.12 -9.90
N GLN A 68 15.28 2.51 -8.77
CA GLN A 68 15.16 1.06 -8.59
C GLN A 68 13.72 0.69 -8.21
N TYR A 69 13.30 -0.49 -8.62
CA TYR A 69 11.99 -1.05 -8.30
C TYR A 69 12.02 -2.58 -8.28
N VAL A 70 11.08 -3.18 -7.61
CA VAL A 70 10.85 -4.63 -7.67
C VAL A 70 9.77 -4.92 -8.73
N ARG A 71 10.10 -5.83 -9.65
CA ARG A 71 9.17 -6.38 -10.63
C ARG A 71 8.68 -7.73 -10.14
N LEU A 72 7.37 -7.85 -10.00
CA LEU A 72 6.66 -9.07 -9.66
C LEU A 72 6.02 -9.64 -10.95
N GLU A 73 6.30 -10.89 -11.26
CA GLU A 73 5.79 -11.58 -12.46
C GLU A 73 5.36 -12.98 -12.10
N GLY A 74 4.25 -13.44 -12.66
CA GLY A 74 3.83 -14.82 -12.46
C GLY A 74 2.48 -15.16 -13.06
N LEU A 75 2.12 -16.43 -12.89
CA LEU A 75 0.82 -16.98 -13.21
C LEU A 75 0.13 -17.36 -11.91
N VAL A 76 -0.99 -16.70 -11.64
CA VAL A 76 -1.78 -16.95 -10.44
C VAL A 76 -2.87 -17.97 -10.78
N SER A 77 -2.99 -19.02 -9.98
CA SER A 77 -4.00 -20.07 -10.10
C SER A 77 -4.80 -20.20 -8.81
N THR A 78 -6.10 -20.31 -8.93
CA THR A 78 -7.01 -20.54 -7.79
C THR A 78 -7.17 -22.01 -7.44
N ALA A 79 -6.50 -22.91 -8.15
CA ALA A 79 -6.51 -24.34 -7.83
C ALA A 79 -5.94 -24.59 -6.44
N ASN A 80 -6.42 -25.63 -5.78
CA ASN A 80 -6.03 -26.03 -4.42
C ASN A 80 -6.25 -24.93 -3.36
N ASN A 81 -7.27 -24.07 -3.54
CA ASN A 81 -7.52 -22.90 -2.68
C ASN A 81 -6.36 -21.91 -2.67
N GLY A 82 -5.53 -21.88 -3.71
CA GLY A 82 -4.50 -20.89 -3.95
C GLY A 82 -5.07 -19.57 -4.48
N GLY A 83 -4.22 -18.73 -5.02
CA GLY A 83 -4.65 -17.50 -5.70
C GLY A 83 -3.76 -16.29 -5.47
N PHE A 84 -2.47 -16.46 -5.12
CA PHE A 84 -1.59 -15.31 -4.95
C PHE A 84 -0.12 -15.57 -5.26
N ILE A 85 0.53 -14.50 -5.67
CA ILE A 85 1.97 -14.29 -5.57
C ILE A 85 2.20 -12.96 -4.86
N GLN A 86 3.21 -12.86 -4.03
CA GLN A 86 3.39 -11.71 -3.13
C GLN A 86 4.86 -11.47 -2.81
N ILE A 87 5.24 -10.20 -2.62
CA ILE A 87 6.46 -9.82 -1.90
C ILE A 87 6.08 -9.27 -0.53
N ARG A 88 6.94 -9.46 0.47
CA ARG A 88 6.71 -8.96 1.82
C ARG A 88 8.00 -8.51 2.47
N THR A 89 7.93 -7.43 3.23
CA THR A 89 9.04 -6.97 4.08
C THR A 89 8.56 -6.73 5.51
N LYS A 90 9.52 -6.74 6.44
CA LYS A 90 9.31 -6.36 7.84
C LYS A 90 9.47 -4.86 7.99
N ILE A 91 8.68 -4.28 8.88
CA ILE A 91 8.79 -2.88 9.31
C ILE A 91 9.10 -2.87 10.80
N THR A 92 10.24 -2.29 11.18
CA THR A 92 10.72 -2.31 12.57
C THR A 92 9.92 -1.36 13.45
N ASP A 93 9.72 -0.12 12.98
CA ASP A 93 9.15 0.97 13.78
C ASP A 93 7.67 1.23 13.51
N GLY A 94 7.03 0.36 12.71
CA GLY A 94 5.67 0.58 12.25
C GLY A 94 5.57 1.79 11.33
N VAL A 95 4.34 2.29 11.17
CA VAL A 95 4.01 3.49 10.40
C VAL A 95 3.28 4.49 11.31
N LYS A 96 3.84 4.71 12.50
CA LYS A 96 3.30 5.65 13.48
C LYS A 96 3.16 7.04 12.86
N ASP A 97 2.09 7.72 13.19
CA ASP A 97 1.77 9.08 12.74
C ASP A 97 1.58 9.24 11.22
N ALA A 98 1.57 8.13 10.47
CA ALA A 98 1.22 8.15 9.06
C ALA A 98 -0.30 8.13 8.87
N GLU A 99 -0.78 8.87 7.89
CA GLU A 99 -2.20 8.90 7.51
C GLU A 99 -2.56 7.85 6.46
N GLY A 100 -1.57 7.28 5.78
CA GLY A 100 -1.75 6.28 4.72
C GLY A 100 -0.44 5.81 4.12
N ILE A 101 -0.55 5.02 3.07
CA ILE A 101 0.56 4.55 2.25
C ILE A 101 0.51 5.25 0.89
N LEU A 102 1.66 5.69 0.42
CA LEU A 102 1.87 6.17 -0.93
C LEU A 102 2.66 5.11 -1.69
N LEU A 103 2.10 4.62 -2.79
CA LEU A 103 2.74 3.66 -3.68
C LEU A 103 3.10 4.35 -4.99
N LYS A 104 4.29 4.10 -5.51
CA LYS A 104 4.64 4.39 -6.89
C LYS A 104 4.64 3.07 -7.66
N VAL A 105 3.68 2.89 -8.55
CA VAL A 105 3.39 1.60 -9.18
C VAL A 105 3.21 1.72 -10.68
N ARG A 106 3.48 0.60 -11.36
CA ARG A 106 3.19 0.35 -12.76
C ARG A 106 2.79 -1.11 -12.93
N GLY A 107 1.81 -1.40 -13.75
CA GLY A 107 1.34 -2.76 -13.94
C GLY A 107 0.64 -2.99 -15.28
N ASN A 108 -0.16 -4.03 -15.33
CA ASN A 108 -0.86 -4.51 -16.53
C ASN A 108 -2.29 -3.96 -16.69
N GLY A 109 -2.71 -3.06 -15.82
CA GLY A 109 -4.08 -2.52 -15.79
C GLY A 109 -5.01 -3.24 -14.81
N GLU A 110 -4.52 -4.28 -14.14
CA GLU A 110 -5.27 -5.00 -13.12
C GLU A 110 -5.17 -4.31 -11.75
N ASN A 111 -6.09 -4.70 -10.86
CA ASN A 111 -6.05 -4.30 -9.46
C ASN A 111 -5.17 -5.26 -8.65
N TYR A 112 -4.42 -4.68 -7.73
CA TYR A 112 -3.57 -5.40 -6.79
C TYR A 112 -3.93 -5.08 -5.36
N TYR A 113 -3.39 -5.86 -4.44
CA TYR A 113 -3.62 -5.70 -3.01
C TYR A 113 -2.33 -5.29 -2.31
N ILE A 114 -2.46 -4.44 -1.31
CA ILE A 114 -1.44 -4.22 -0.30
C ILE A 114 -1.96 -4.75 1.04
N HIS A 115 -1.13 -5.50 1.75
CA HIS A 115 -1.44 -6.08 3.05
C HIS A 115 -0.56 -5.50 4.13
N LEU A 116 -1.16 -5.16 5.27
CA LEU A 116 -0.47 -4.76 6.49
C LEU A 116 -0.80 -5.76 7.60
N ASN A 117 0.23 -6.39 8.15
CA ASN A 117 0.06 -7.23 9.34
C ASN A 117 0.53 -6.47 10.57
N THR A 118 -0.26 -6.54 11.61
CA THR A 118 -0.02 -5.83 12.86
C THR A 118 0.40 -6.80 13.98
N ASN A 119 1.15 -6.31 14.95
CA ASN A 119 1.71 -7.12 16.02
C ASN A 119 0.64 -7.82 16.86
N ASP A 120 -0.50 -7.18 17.05
CA ASP A 120 -1.61 -7.70 17.82
C ASP A 120 -2.29 -8.95 17.20
N THR A 121 -2.04 -9.24 15.94
CA THR A 121 -2.59 -10.42 15.27
C THR A 121 -1.68 -11.64 15.34
N ILE A 122 -0.38 -11.45 15.55
CA ILE A 122 0.62 -12.53 15.52
C ILE A 122 0.37 -13.53 16.65
N PHE A 123 -0.07 -13.05 17.80
CA PHE A 123 -0.33 -13.87 18.99
C PHE A 123 -1.73 -14.48 19.03
N LEU A 124 -2.60 -14.15 18.07
CA LEU A 124 -3.93 -14.75 18.00
C LEU A 124 -3.86 -16.17 17.44
N PRO A 125 -4.74 -17.08 17.90
CA PRO A 125 -4.97 -18.36 17.22
C PRO A 125 -5.25 -18.14 15.73
N GLN A 126 -4.82 -19.06 14.88
CA GLN A 126 -4.84 -18.90 13.43
C GLN A 126 -6.21 -18.48 12.88
N GLN A 127 -7.30 -19.04 13.41
CA GLN A 127 -8.67 -18.73 13.00
C GLN A 127 -9.13 -17.31 13.33
N TYR A 128 -8.40 -16.59 14.20
CA TYR A 128 -8.69 -15.21 14.58
C TYR A 128 -7.68 -14.22 14.02
N ARG A 129 -6.67 -14.69 13.29
CA ARG A 129 -5.71 -13.80 12.64
C ARG A 129 -6.38 -13.02 11.53
N TYR A 130 -6.02 -11.78 11.42
CA TYR A 130 -6.46 -10.88 10.35
C TYR A 130 -5.30 -10.01 9.90
N TYR A 131 -5.47 -9.39 8.76
CA TYR A 131 -4.60 -8.36 8.24
C TYR A 131 -5.47 -7.22 7.73
N TYR A 132 -4.86 -6.08 7.53
CA TYR A 132 -5.49 -4.98 6.85
C TYR A 132 -5.08 -5.01 5.39
N GLN A 133 -6.02 -4.76 4.49
CA GLN A 133 -5.77 -4.74 3.06
C GLN A 133 -6.41 -3.53 2.41
N ALA A 134 -5.75 -2.99 1.39
CA ALA A 134 -6.32 -2.05 0.44
C ALA A 134 -6.12 -2.57 -0.98
N ILE A 135 -6.99 -2.13 -1.89
CA ILE A 135 -6.91 -2.43 -3.31
C ILE A 135 -6.36 -1.20 -4.00
N PHE A 136 -5.45 -1.40 -4.95
CA PHE A 136 -4.96 -0.31 -5.79
C PHE A 136 -4.94 -0.70 -7.26
N PRO A 137 -5.32 0.24 -8.15
CA PRO A 137 -5.25 0.04 -9.59
C PRO A 137 -3.81 0.18 -10.08
N THR A 138 -3.53 -0.41 -11.22
CA THR A 138 -2.29 -0.19 -11.95
C THR A 138 -2.56 0.24 -13.38
N SER A 139 -1.56 0.85 -14.02
CA SER A 139 -1.57 1.18 -15.44
C SER A 139 -0.22 0.84 -16.07
N LYS A 140 -0.11 0.97 -17.39
CA LYS A 140 1.16 0.77 -18.10
C LYS A 140 2.21 1.83 -17.77
N ASP A 141 1.77 2.98 -17.26
CA ASP A 141 2.63 4.09 -16.86
C ASP A 141 2.82 4.11 -15.35
N TRP A 142 3.93 4.69 -14.90
CA TRP A 142 4.17 4.91 -13.48
C TRP A 142 3.17 5.90 -12.91
N THR A 143 2.49 5.50 -11.84
CA THR A 143 1.51 6.33 -11.13
C THR A 143 1.75 6.31 -9.64
N GLU A 144 1.42 7.42 -8.97
CA GLU A 144 1.36 7.47 -7.51
C GLU A 144 -0.07 7.15 -7.07
N VAL A 145 -0.22 6.17 -6.19
CA VAL A 145 -1.50 5.78 -5.59
C VAL A 145 -1.44 6.08 -4.10
N LYS A 146 -2.35 6.95 -3.64
CA LYS A 146 -2.51 7.27 -2.22
C LYS A 146 -3.57 6.36 -1.60
N LEU A 147 -3.24 5.70 -0.51
CA LEU A 147 -4.10 4.77 0.21
C LEU A 147 -4.22 5.23 1.68
N PRO A 148 -5.17 6.12 2.00
CA PRO A 148 -5.43 6.54 3.37
C PRO A 148 -5.89 5.36 4.25
N PHE A 149 -5.38 5.27 5.47
CA PHE A 149 -5.75 4.20 6.39
C PHE A 149 -7.23 4.22 6.76
N SER A 150 -7.82 5.41 6.84
CA SER A 150 -9.21 5.60 7.27
C SER A 150 -10.25 5.13 6.25
N THR A 151 -9.93 5.16 4.96
CA THR A 151 -10.90 4.90 3.88
C THR A 151 -10.61 3.65 3.07
N GLU A 152 -9.33 3.37 2.80
CA GLU A 152 -8.94 2.31 1.86
C GLU A 152 -8.65 0.98 2.54
N PHE A 153 -8.13 0.99 3.78
CA PHE A 153 -7.76 -0.25 4.44
C PHE A 153 -8.93 -0.90 5.17
N LYS A 154 -9.20 -2.15 4.82
CA LYS A 154 -10.23 -2.99 5.43
C LYS A 154 -9.58 -4.20 6.07
N ARG A 155 -10.13 -4.66 7.18
CA ARG A 155 -9.72 -5.91 7.79
C ARG A 155 -10.21 -7.11 7.01
N SER A 156 -9.35 -8.10 6.85
CA SER A 156 -9.71 -9.39 6.23
C SER A 156 -10.74 -10.18 7.04
N ASN A 157 -10.82 -9.96 8.35
CA ASN A 157 -11.84 -10.54 9.23
C ASN A 157 -12.71 -9.44 9.85
N ALA A 158 -13.91 -9.24 9.31
CA ALA A 158 -14.85 -8.21 9.75
C ALA A 158 -15.48 -8.47 11.14
N LYS A 159 -15.38 -9.69 11.67
CA LYS A 159 -15.94 -10.05 12.99
C LYS A 159 -15.19 -9.42 14.16
N ILE A 160 -13.99 -8.94 13.93
CA ILE A 160 -13.16 -8.33 14.97
C ILE A 160 -13.30 -6.81 14.88
N SER A 161 -13.84 -6.18 15.91
CA SER A 161 -13.95 -4.72 15.98
C SER A 161 -12.71 -4.12 16.64
N LYS A 162 -11.74 -3.69 15.83
CA LYS A 162 -10.55 -2.97 16.31
C LYS A 162 -10.17 -1.89 15.30
N SER A 163 -9.85 -0.69 15.78
CA SER A 163 -9.33 0.39 14.94
C SER A 163 -7.93 0.06 14.44
N PHE A 164 -7.57 0.55 13.26
CA PHE A 164 -6.21 0.46 12.75
C PHE A 164 -5.27 1.33 13.60
N ASP A 165 -4.13 0.75 13.96
CA ASP A 165 -3.04 1.44 14.63
C ASP A 165 -1.74 1.23 13.83
N GLY A 166 -1.26 2.29 13.18
CA GLY A 166 -0.06 2.27 12.37
C GLY A 166 1.20 1.90 13.15
N ALA A 167 1.26 2.21 14.45
CA ALA A 167 2.40 1.83 15.29
C ALA A 167 2.52 0.31 15.48
N GLN A 168 1.45 -0.44 15.28
CA GLN A 168 1.42 -1.89 15.40
C GLN A 168 1.81 -2.61 14.11
N VAL A 169 1.96 -1.93 12.98
CA VAL A 169 2.34 -2.55 11.71
C VAL A 169 3.74 -3.16 11.83
N ARG A 170 3.88 -4.41 11.40
CA ARG A 170 5.14 -5.18 11.44
C ARG A 170 5.55 -5.71 10.08
N THR A 171 4.60 -5.90 9.18
CA THR A 171 4.93 -6.28 7.80
C THR A 171 4.04 -5.57 6.80
N ILE A 172 4.59 -5.32 5.64
CA ILE A 172 3.91 -4.83 4.46
C ILE A 172 4.19 -5.78 3.29
N GLY A 173 3.18 -6.04 2.46
CA GLY A 173 3.33 -6.93 1.30
C GLY A 173 2.23 -6.76 0.28
#